data_3b034b9c528802d7f9efd934fbd9a633
#
_entry.id   3b034b9c528802d7f9efd934fbd9a633
#
_cell.length_a   1.000
_cell.length_b   1.000
_cell.length_c   1.000
_cell.angle_alpha   90.00
_cell.angle_beta   90.00
_cell.angle_gamma   90.00
#
_symmetry.space_group_name_H-M   'P 1'
#
loop_
_entity.id
_entity.type
_entity.pdbx_description
1 polymer ?
#
loop_
_entity_poly.entity_id
_entity_poly.type
_entity_poly.pdbx_seq_one_letter_code
_entity_poly.pdbx_strand_id
1 'polypeptide(L)'
;MQHPAPLYPRQVLALAMLMACTGPALANKALAEKQGCLGCHAAASQLVGPAYRDMAAKYAGDAGAAAALALSIRNGGAGKWGELPMPPQKQVSEADAKKLARWILDGAK
;
A
#
# COMPACT_ATOMS: atom_id res chain seq x y z
N MET A 1 -8.37 -66.40 20.79
CA MET A 1 -7.51 -65.81 19.73
C MET A 1 -7.80 -64.35 19.70
N GLN A 2 -6.92 -63.53 20.26
CA GLN A 2 -7.04 -62.07 20.26
C GLN A 2 -6.22 -61.53 19.11
N HIS A 3 -6.89 -60.85 18.19
CA HIS A 3 -6.20 -60.12 17.16
C HIS A 3 -5.72 -58.80 17.70
N PRO A 4 -4.44 -58.47 17.62
CA PRO A 4 -3.96 -57.18 17.98
C PRO A 4 -4.43 -56.13 16.97
N ALA A 5 -5.05 -55.08 17.46
CA ALA A 5 -5.41 -53.93 16.66
C ALA A 5 -4.17 -53.25 16.06
N PRO A 6 -4.23 -52.82 14.80
CA PRO A 6 -3.11 -52.11 14.23
C PRO A 6 -2.96 -50.70 14.86
N LEU A 7 -1.82 -50.49 15.50
CA LEU A 7 -1.40 -49.16 15.93
C LEU A 7 -1.05 -48.35 14.67
N TYR A 8 -1.96 -47.51 14.22
CA TYR A 8 -1.65 -46.51 13.24
C TYR A 8 -0.84 -45.38 13.94
N PRO A 9 0.39 -45.12 13.53
CA PRO A 9 1.07 -43.95 14.00
C PRO A 9 0.33 -42.74 13.46
N ARG A 10 -0.32 -42.00 14.34
CA ARG A 10 -0.78 -40.65 14.07
C ARG A 10 0.43 -39.75 13.87
N GLN A 11 1.06 -39.90 12.75
CA GLN A 11 1.91 -38.84 12.22
C GLN A 11 0.99 -37.80 11.60
N VAL A 12 0.48 -36.93 12.45
CA VAL A 12 -0.08 -35.67 12.01
C VAL A 12 1.10 -34.90 11.44
N LEU A 13 1.28 -35.00 10.14
CA LEU A 13 2.07 -34.04 9.40
C LEU A 13 1.32 -32.70 9.51
N ALA A 14 1.65 -31.94 10.53
CA ALA A 14 1.40 -30.51 10.53
C ALA A 14 2.34 -29.92 9.47
N LEU A 15 1.91 -29.96 8.23
CA LEU A 15 2.44 -29.05 7.20
C LEU A 15 1.98 -27.66 7.61
N ALA A 16 2.80 -27.00 8.44
CA ALA A 16 2.71 -25.57 8.61
C ALA A 16 3.08 -24.97 7.25
N MET A 17 2.08 -24.74 6.40
CA MET A 17 2.21 -23.81 5.29
C MET A 17 2.47 -22.45 5.92
N LEU A 18 3.74 -22.08 6.00
CA LEU A 18 4.12 -20.69 6.10
C LEU A 18 3.69 -20.04 4.78
N MET A 19 2.42 -19.65 4.70
CA MET A 19 2.02 -18.65 3.74
C MET A 19 2.72 -17.37 4.16
N ALA A 20 3.80 -17.04 3.44
CA ALA A 20 4.35 -15.70 3.49
C ALA A 20 3.23 -14.77 3.07
N CYS A 21 2.55 -14.17 4.03
CA CYS A 21 1.61 -13.08 3.81
C CYS A 21 2.44 -11.88 3.32
N THR A 22 2.72 -11.85 2.02
CA THR A 22 3.04 -10.59 1.36
C THR A 22 1.76 -9.79 1.38
N GLY A 23 1.56 -9.03 2.48
CA GLY A 23 0.35 -8.26 2.69
C GLY A 23 0.19 -7.17 1.62
N PRO A 24 -1.04 -6.59 1.48
CA PRO A 24 -1.33 -5.51 0.53
C PRO A 24 -0.36 -4.33 0.62
N ALA A 25 0.23 -4.08 1.79
CA ALA A 25 1.18 -3.01 2.03
C ALA A 25 2.47 -3.13 1.21
N LEU A 26 3.08 -4.33 1.12
CA LEU A 26 4.28 -4.56 0.30
C LEU A 26 3.98 -4.44 -1.20
N ALA A 27 2.82 -4.93 -1.64
CA ALA A 27 2.38 -4.80 -3.03
C ALA A 27 2.17 -3.34 -3.41
N ASN A 28 1.63 -2.51 -2.51
CA ASN A 28 1.40 -1.09 -2.75
C ASN A 28 2.69 -0.27 -2.73
N LYS A 29 3.64 -0.61 -1.88
CA LYS A 29 4.98 -0.01 -1.92
C LYS A 29 5.68 -0.32 -3.25
N ALA A 30 5.67 -1.57 -3.68
CA ALA A 30 6.23 -1.97 -4.97
C ALA A 30 5.54 -1.26 -6.15
N LEU A 31 4.23 -1.04 -6.06
CA LEU A 31 3.50 -0.26 -7.04
C LEU A 31 3.96 1.20 -7.08
N ALA A 32 4.14 1.83 -5.92
CA ALA A 32 4.66 3.19 -5.82
C ALA A 32 6.07 3.30 -6.41
N GLU A 33 6.94 2.34 -6.12
CA GLU A 33 8.29 2.26 -6.70
C GLU A 33 8.24 2.13 -8.22
N LYS A 34 7.43 1.20 -8.73
CA LYS A 34 7.26 0.97 -10.16
C LYS A 34 6.76 2.21 -10.89
N GLN A 35 5.86 2.97 -10.28
CA GLN A 35 5.28 4.17 -10.86
C GLN A 35 6.15 5.43 -10.67
N GLY A 36 7.31 5.31 -10.04
CA GLY A 36 8.26 6.41 -9.85
C GLY A 36 7.90 7.39 -8.74
N CYS A 37 6.92 7.07 -7.91
CA CYS A 37 6.44 7.97 -6.83
C CYS A 37 7.55 8.31 -5.83
N LEU A 38 8.42 7.36 -5.54
CA LEU A 38 9.49 7.52 -4.54
C LEU A 38 10.66 8.39 -5.00
N GLY A 39 10.65 8.85 -6.25
CA GLY A 39 11.56 9.89 -6.72
C GLY A 39 11.27 11.27 -6.13
N CYS A 40 10.01 11.52 -5.74
CA CYS A 40 9.55 12.79 -5.20
C CYS A 40 8.93 12.69 -3.81
N HIS A 41 8.50 11.51 -3.39
CA HIS A 41 7.87 11.26 -2.10
C HIS A 41 8.63 10.21 -1.29
N ALA A 42 8.60 10.35 0.02
CA ALA A 42 9.07 9.34 0.97
C ALA A 42 7.99 9.08 2.03
N ALA A 43 8.11 7.97 2.75
CA ALA A 43 7.15 7.61 3.80
C ALA A 43 7.10 8.64 4.92
N ALA A 44 8.26 9.08 5.40
CA ALA A 44 8.41 9.88 6.60
C ALA A 44 9.17 11.22 6.44
N SER A 45 9.63 11.52 5.25
CA SER A 45 10.43 12.73 4.98
C SER A 45 9.87 13.50 3.79
N GLN A 46 9.85 14.80 3.88
CA GLN A 46 9.59 15.65 2.72
C GLN A 46 10.79 15.60 1.78
N LEU A 47 10.52 15.38 0.52
CA LEU A 47 11.47 15.50 -0.58
C LEU A 47 11.02 16.64 -1.49
N VAL A 48 10.86 16.37 -2.78
CA VAL A 48 10.19 17.31 -3.69
C VAL A 48 8.72 17.46 -3.32
N GLY A 49 8.06 16.34 -3.04
CA GLY A 49 6.69 16.29 -2.54
C GLY A 49 6.60 15.99 -1.05
N PRO A 50 5.41 16.12 -0.46
CA PRO A 50 5.18 15.86 0.95
C PRO A 50 5.40 14.39 1.31
N ALA A 51 5.77 14.15 2.58
CA ALA A 51 5.84 12.80 3.13
C ALA A 51 4.44 12.14 3.15
N TYR A 52 4.38 10.85 2.90
CA TYR A 52 3.10 10.13 2.94
C TYR A 52 2.43 10.16 4.31
N ARG A 53 3.21 10.09 5.40
CA ARG A 53 2.67 10.23 6.76
C ARG A 53 2.00 11.58 7.00
N ASP A 54 2.52 12.64 6.41
CA ASP A 54 1.96 13.98 6.57
C ASP A 54 0.65 14.13 5.79
N MET A 55 0.55 13.48 4.64
CA MET A 55 -0.71 13.37 3.92
C MET A 55 -1.75 12.58 4.73
N ALA A 56 -1.37 11.45 5.31
CA ALA A 56 -2.26 10.65 6.14
C ALA A 56 -2.76 11.46 7.35
N ALA A 57 -1.88 12.22 7.98
CA ALA A 57 -2.24 13.08 9.12
C ALA A 57 -3.18 14.22 8.70
N LYS A 58 -2.90 14.88 7.58
CA LYS A 58 -3.73 15.99 7.07
C LYS A 58 -5.15 15.57 6.75
N TYR A 59 -5.31 14.38 6.19
CA TYR A 59 -6.60 13.86 5.73
C TYR A 59 -7.23 12.84 6.68
N ALA A 60 -6.73 12.72 7.90
CA ALA A 60 -7.29 11.81 8.89
C ALA A 60 -8.78 12.13 9.14
N GLY A 61 -9.62 11.10 9.05
CA GLY A 61 -11.07 11.25 9.24
C GLY A 61 -11.84 11.84 8.05
N ASP A 62 -11.17 12.19 6.96
CA ASP A 62 -11.82 12.68 5.74
C ASP A 62 -12.25 11.50 4.85
N ALA A 63 -13.55 11.22 4.79
CA ALA A 63 -14.11 10.13 3.99
C ALA A 63 -13.91 10.31 2.47
N GLY A 64 -13.74 11.54 2.00
CA GLY A 64 -13.50 11.88 0.60
C GLY A 64 -12.04 11.87 0.17
N ALA A 65 -11.11 11.72 1.11
CA ALA A 65 -9.68 11.89 0.85
C ALA A 65 -9.12 10.87 -0.14
N ALA A 66 -9.51 9.61 -0.06
CA ALA A 66 -9.02 8.57 -0.95
C ALA A 66 -9.35 8.87 -2.43
N ALA A 67 -10.58 9.28 -2.71
CA ALA A 67 -11.01 9.64 -4.05
C ALA A 67 -10.28 10.91 -4.54
N ALA A 68 -10.15 11.92 -3.70
CA ALA A 68 -9.46 13.16 -4.04
C ALA A 68 -7.97 12.93 -4.32
N LEU A 69 -7.30 12.11 -3.50
CA LEU A 69 -5.90 11.74 -3.72
C LEU A 69 -5.70 10.93 -5.00
N ALA A 70 -6.59 10.00 -5.30
CA ALA A 70 -6.52 9.23 -6.54
C ALA A 70 -6.62 10.14 -7.79
N LEU A 71 -7.49 11.14 -7.74
CA LEU A 71 -7.58 12.15 -8.81
C LEU A 71 -6.31 13.00 -8.88
N SER A 72 -5.77 13.43 -7.75
CA SER A 72 -4.53 14.21 -7.71
C SER A 72 -3.33 13.44 -8.26
N ILE A 73 -3.22 12.15 -8.01
CA ILE A 73 -2.18 11.30 -8.62
C ILE A 73 -2.27 11.37 -10.14
N ARG A 74 -3.43 11.19 -10.70
CA ARG A 74 -3.60 11.12 -12.16
C ARG A 74 -3.57 12.47 -12.85
N ASN A 75 -4.09 13.49 -12.20
CA ASN A 75 -4.26 14.82 -12.80
C ASN A 75 -3.18 15.82 -12.35
N GLY A 76 -2.37 15.47 -11.36
CA GLY A 76 -1.45 16.39 -10.74
C GLY A 76 -2.16 17.42 -9.88
N GLY A 77 -1.40 18.38 -9.38
CA GLY A 77 -1.93 19.46 -8.57
C GLY A 77 -0.85 20.42 -8.09
N ALA A 78 -1.27 21.56 -7.57
CA ALA A 78 -0.41 22.58 -6.99
C ALA A 78 -1.11 23.29 -5.84
N GLY A 79 -0.34 23.90 -4.97
CA GLY A 79 -0.82 24.80 -3.92
C GLY A 79 -1.27 24.17 -2.61
N LYS A 80 -1.58 22.88 -2.58
CA LYS A 80 -2.02 22.19 -1.34
C LYS A 80 -0.86 21.94 -0.37
N TRP A 81 0.34 21.75 -0.90
CA TRP A 81 1.54 21.36 -0.17
C TRP A 81 2.74 22.27 -0.44
N GLY A 82 2.49 23.46 -0.92
CA GLY A 82 3.50 24.44 -1.31
C GLY A 82 3.42 24.81 -2.78
N GLU A 83 4.46 25.50 -3.26
CA GLU A 83 4.47 26.08 -4.61
C GLU A 83 4.81 25.08 -5.71
N LEU A 84 5.56 24.02 -5.38
CA LEU A 84 5.98 23.02 -6.35
C LEU A 84 4.79 22.19 -6.81
N PRO A 85 4.50 22.15 -8.11
CA PRO A 85 3.41 21.33 -8.62
C PRO A 85 3.81 19.86 -8.68
N MET A 86 2.85 18.98 -8.40
CA MET A 86 2.95 17.58 -8.74
C MET A 86 2.52 17.38 -10.19
N PRO A 87 3.37 16.84 -11.08
CA PRO A 87 2.96 16.57 -12.45
C PRO A 87 1.89 15.47 -12.51
N PRO A 88 1.01 15.49 -13.52
CA PRO A 88 0.07 14.41 -13.76
C PRO A 88 0.76 13.07 -13.97
N GLN A 89 0.29 12.01 -13.32
CA GLN A 89 0.80 10.65 -13.46
C GLN A 89 -0.14 9.82 -14.35
N LYS A 90 -0.18 10.13 -15.63
CA LYS A 90 -1.13 9.53 -16.58
C LYS A 90 -0.90 8.04 -16.83
N GLN A 91 0.32 7.55 -16.57
CA GLN A 91 0.66 6.13 -16.67
C GLN A 91 0.01 5.27 -15.56
N VAL A 92 -0.42 5.89 -14.44
CA VAL A 92 -1.09 5.21 -13.35
C VAL A 92 -2.56 5.01 -13.72
N SER A 93 -3.03 3.77 -13.71
CA SER A 93 -4.45 3.48 -13.93
C SER A 93 -5.33 4.05 -12.81
N GLU A 94 -6.61 4.23 -13.09
CA GLU A 94 -7.56 4.67 -12.05
C GLU A 94 -7.62 3.68 -10.87
N ALA A 95 -7.61 2.38 -11.14
CA ALA A 95 -7.59 1.35 -10.11
C ALA A 95 -6.33 1.41 -9.25
N ASP A 96 -5.17 1.59 -9.87
CA ASP A 96 -3.90 1.70 -9.16
C ASP A 96 -3.78 3.02 -8.38
N ALA A 97 -4.29 4.11 -8.92
CA ALA A 97 -4.37 5.37 -8.20
C ALA A 97 -5.20 5.25 -6.92
N LYS A 98 -6.32 4.54 -6.97
CA LYS A 98 -7.14 4.27 -5.78
C LYS A 98 -6.41 3.40 -4.74
N LYS A 99 -5.68 2.38 -5.18
CA LYS A 99 -4.85 1.55 -4.29
C LYS A 99 -3.76 2.37 -3.61
N LEU A 100 -3.05 3.17 -4.37
CA LEU A 100 -1.99 4.05 -3.87
C LEU A 100 -2.54 5.07 -2.88
N ALA A 101 -3.68 5.70 -3.20
CA ALA A 101 -4.31 6.67 -2.32
C ALA A 101 -4.67 6.07 -0.96
N ARG A 102 -5.27 4.89 -0.92
CA ARG A 102 -5.59 4.19 0.33
C ARG A 102 -4.34 3.83 1.12
N TRP A 103 -3.33 3.30 0.45
CA TRP A 103 -2.06 2.95 1.08
C TRP A 103 -1.38 4.18 1.70
N ILE A 104 -1.36 5.32 1.00
CA ILE A 104 -0.83 6.58 1.52
C ILE A 104 -1.60 7.02 2.77
N LEU A 105 -2.93 6.98 2.73
CA LEU A 105 -3.79 7.39 3.84
C LEU A 105 -3.68 6.45 5.05
N ASP A 106 -3.30 5.21 4.85
CA ASP A 106 -2.99 4.24 5.92
C ASP A 106 -1.57 4.43 6.49
N GLY A 107 -0.85 5.44 6.05
CA GLY A 107 0.48 5.79 6.53
C GLY A 107 1.63 5.17 5.73
N ALA A 108 1.35 4.61 4.56
CA ALA A 108 2.34 3.99 3.66
C ALA A 108 3.13 2.85 4.33
N LYS A 109 2.45 2.06 5.12
CA LYS A 109 3.01 0.93 5.87
C LYS A 109 2.98 -0.36 5.08
#